data_c9a2b17a5e61ab36a6788bdb291bb54d
#
_entry.id   c9a2b17a5e61ab36a6788bdb291bb54d
#
_cell.length_a   1.000
_cell.length_b   1.000
_cell.length_c   1.000
_cell.angle_alpha   90.00
_cell.angle_beta   90.00
_cell.angle_gamma   90.00
#
_symmetry.space_group_name_H-M   'P 1'
#
loop_
_entity.id
_entity.type
_entity.pdbx_description
1 polymer ?
#
loop_
_entity_poly.entity_id
_entity_poly.type
_entity_poly.pdbx_seq_one_letter_code
_entity_poly.pdbx_strand_id
1 'polypeptide(L)'
;MFIFQDCREGSQFTESGDTMIFKFEAQAPKIDEKAYAFNTATLIGKVELKEYASVWPGVTIRGDVNRIEVGRYSNIQDNSVLHVADKYACIVGDYVTVGHCALLHACTVEDHCLIGMHSTVLDGAVIGHGSIVAAGAVVTKGTIVPPNSLVAGI
;
A
#
# COMPACT_ATOMS: atom_id res chain seq x y z
N MET A 1 -9.50 -16.73 -4.76
CA MET A 1 -9.11 -16.08 -6.03
C MET A 1 -10.12 -14.96 -6.28
N PHE A 2 -9.81 -13.75 -5.82
CA PHE A 2 -10.67 -12.60 -6.08
C PHE A 2 -10.31 -12.05 -7.46
N ILE A 3 -11.22 -12.22 -8.41
CA ILE A 3 -11.10 -11.64 -9.76
C ILE A 3 -11.49 -10.17 -9.59
N PHE A 4 -10.54 -9.26 -9.70
CA PHE A 4 -10.82 -7.84 -9.88
C PHE A 4 -11.40 -7.65 -11.27
N GLN A 5 -12.73 -7.61 -11.35
CA GLN A 5 -13.41 -7.05 -12.51
C GLN A 5 -13.06 -5.56 -12.57
N ASP A 6 -12.85 -5.04 -13.78
CA ASP A 6 -12.50 -3.65 -14.03
C ASP A 6 -13.42 -2.71 -13.24
N CYS A 7 -12.88 -2.05 -12.21
CA CYS A 7 -13.66 -1.17 -11.34
C CYS A 7 -14.25 0.05 -12.08
N ARG A 8 -13.96 0.23 -13.35
CA ARG A 8 -14.46 1.34 -14.17
C ARG A 8 -15.74 1.03 -14.94
N GLU A 9 -16.06 -0.24 -15.17
CA GLU A 9 -17.34 -0.61 -15.77
C GLU A 9 -18.37 -0.86 -14.68
N GLY A 10 -19.11 0.18 -14.32
CA GLY A 10 -20.30 0.10 -13.45
C GLY A 10 -20.19 0.74 -12.07
N SER A 11 -19.08 1.39 -11.71
CA SER A 11 -19.05 2.16 -10.47
C SER A 11 -19.82 3.48 -10.65
N GLN A 12 -20.90 3.65 -9.89
CA GLN A 12 -21.65 4.93 -9.79
C GLN A 12 -20.91 5.99 -8.97
N PHE A 13 -19.56 5.97 -8.97
CA PHE A 13 -18.78 7.01 -8.35
C PHE A 13 -18.76 8.21 -9.30
N THR A 14 -19.57 9.22 -8.99
CA THR A 14 -19.47 10.51 -9.65
C THR A 14 -18.15 11.15 -9.24
N GLU A 15 -17.29 11.40 -10.22
CA GLU A 15 -16.08 12.20 -10.03
C GLU A 15 -16.47 13.61 -9.59
N SER A 16 -16.45 13.88 -8.30
CA SER A 16 -16.56 15.23 -7.76
C SER A 16 -15.46 15.47 -6.74
N GLY A 17 -14.31 15.86 -7.23
CA GLY A 17 -13.15 16.26 -6.43
C GLY A 17 -11.86 15.55 -6.89
N ASP A 18 -10.81 16.35 -7.04
CA ASP A 18 -9.48 15.82 -7.35
C ASP A 18 -8.91 15.05 -6.15
N THR A 19 -8.25 13.92 -6.39
CA THR A 19 -7.46 13.23 -5.38
C THR A 19 -6.45 14.18 -4.74
N MET A 20 -6.25 14.11 -3.42
CA MET A 20 -5.31 14.98 -2.70
C MET A 20 -3.86 14.56 -2.99
N ILE A 21 -3.32 15.07 -4.09
CA ILE A 21 -1.96 14.79 -4.57
C ILE A 21 -1.08 16.01 -4.29
N PHE A 22 -0.05 15.82 -3.49
CA PHE A 22 0.86 16.89 -3.09
C PHE A 22 2.30 16.58 -3.51
N LYS A 23 2.92 17.59 -4.12
CA LYS A 23 4.36 17.59 -4.34
C LYS A 23 5.07 17.87 -3.01
N PHE A 24 6.14 17.13 -2.74
CA PHE A 24 7.08 17.42 -1.67
C PHE A 24 8.46 17.68 -2.27
N GLU A 25 9.03 18.87 -2.03
CA GLU A 25 10.23 19.38 -2.71
C GLU A 25 10.07 19.30 -4.24
N ALA A 26 10.98 18.58 -4.92
CA ALA A 26 10.93 18.39 -6.37
C ALA A 26 10.15 17.13 -6.79
N GLN A 27 9.66 16.31 -5.84
CA GLN A 27 9.04 15.02 -6.10
C GLN A 27 7.50 15.13 -6.04
N ALA A 28 6.84 14.62 -7.07
CA ALA A 28 5.39 14.47 -7.12
C ALA A 28 5.02 13.00 -7.30
N PRO A 29 3.86 12.56 -6.79
CA PRO A 29 3.37 11.21 -7.04
C PRO A 29 3.24 10.92 -8.53
N LYS A 30 3.65 9.70 -8.92
CA LYS A 30 3.48 9.12 -10.25
C LYS A 30 2.38 8.08 -10.18
N ILE A 31 1.31 8.31 -10.92
CA ILE A 31 0.15 7.43 -10.93
C ILE A 31 -0.01 6.92 -12.36
N ASP A 32 0.04 5.59 -12.54
CA ASP A 32 -0.23 4.98 -13.84
C ASP A 32 -1.65 5.33 -14.29
N GLU A 33 -1.87 5.50 -15.60
CA GLU A 33 -3.17 5.87 -16.17
C GLU A 33 -4.30 4.87 -15.87
N LYS A 34 -3.95 3.61 -15.60
CA LYS A 34 -4.87 2.53 -15.22
C LYS A 34 -4.96 2.32 -13.71
N ALA A 35 -4.16 3.03 -12.92
CA ALA A 35 -4.27 2.99 -11.47
C ALA A 35 -5.44 3.85 -10.99
N TYR A 36 -5.96 3.54 -9.82
CA TYR A 36 -7.07 4.25 -9.21
C TYR A 36 -6.68 4.80 -7.84
N ALA A 37 -6.93 6.08 -7.62
CA ALA A 37 -6.81 6.69 -6.30
C ALA A 37 -8.13 7.42 -5.98
N PHE A 38 -8.77 7.02 -4.88
CA PHE A 38 -10.01 7.64 -4.43
C PHE A 38 -9.77 9.11 -4.06
N ASN A 39 -10.75 9.99 -4.26
CA ASN A 39 -10.60 11.43 -4.09
C ASN A 39 -10.22 11.88 -2.66
N THR A 40 -10.53 11.08 -1.64
CA THR A 40 -10.11 11.34 -0.24
C THR A 40 -8.81 10.64 0.16
N ALA A 41 -8.15 9.94 -0.77
CA ALA A 41 -6.81 9.42 -0.54
C ALA A 41 -5.79 10.56 -0.67
N THR A 42 -4.78 10.57 0.19
CA THR A 42 -3.73 11.59 0.22
C THR A 42 -2.39 10.98 -0.20
N LEU A 43 -1.82 11.46 -1.30
CA LEU A 43 -0.53 11.03 -1.82
C LEU A 43 0.47 12.19 -1.81
N ILE A 44 1.61 12.01 -1.17
CA ILE A 44 2.60 13.09 -0.94
C ILE A 44 3.99 12.63 -1.37
N GLY A 45 4.66 13.41 -2.21
CA GLY A 45 6.08 13.25 -2.55
C GLY A 45 6.38 12.08 -3.48
N LYS A 46 7.42 11.30 -3.16
CA LYS A 46 7.95 10.23 -4.02
C LYS A 46 7.14 8.94 -3.89
N VAL A 47 5.95 8.94 -4.46
CA VAL A 47 5.01 7.81 -4.49
C VAL A 47 4.85 7.34 -5.93
N GLU A 48 4.83 6.03 -6.16
CA GLU A 48 4.52 5.43 -7.45
C GLU A 48 3.41 4.40 -7.30
N LEU A 49 2.30 4.61 -8.01
CA LEU A 49 1.23 3.63 -8.18
C LEU A 49 1.36 3.01 -9.56
N LYS A 50 1.58 1.70 -9.63
CA LYS A 50 1.73 0.96 -10.87
C LYS A 50 0.37 0.57 -11.46
N GLU A 51 0.39 0.02 -12.67
CA GLU A 51 -0.77 -0.37 -13.46
C GLU A 51 -1.79 -1.19 -12.62
N TYR A 52 -3.05 -0.79 -12.64
CA TYR A 52 -4.16 -1.39 -11.89
C TYR A 52 -3.99 -1.40 -10.35
N ALA A 53 -3.04 -0.67 -9.81
CA ALA A 53 -3.01 -0.43 -8.37
C ALA A 53 -4.24 0.40 -7.95
N SER A 54 -4.78 0.16 -6.76
CA SER A 54 -5.92 0.93 -6.25
C SER A 54 -5.70 1.39 -4.81
N VAL A 55 -6.06 2.64 -4.55
CA VAL A 55 -5.95 3.30 -3.24
C VAL A 55 -7.31 3.83 -2.84
N TRP A 56 -7.79 3.47 -1.66
CA TRP A 56 -9.16 3.63 -1.22
C TRP A 56 -9.34 4.81 -0.24
N PRO A 57 -10.58 5.12 0.21
CA PRO A 57 -10.86 6.30 1.02
C PRO A 57 -9.99 6.44 2.28
N GLY A 58 -9.52 7.66 2.56
CA GLY A 58 -8.78 7.99 3.76
C GLY A 58 -7.37 7.42 3.86
N VAL A 59 -6.89 6.72 2.81
CA VAL A 59 -5.51 6.23 2.77
C VAL A 59 -4.54 7.41 2.70
N THR A 60 -3.45 7.33 3.48
CA THR A 60 -2.36 8.31 3.42
C THR A 60 -1.06 7.61 3.00
N ILE A 61 -0.48 8.06 1.90
CA ILE A 61 0.81 7.57 1.38
C ILE A 61 1.78 8.75 1.31
N ARG A 62 2.81 8.76 2.18
CA ARG A 62 3.75 9.87 2.28
C ARG A 62 5.19 9.43 2.08
N GLY A 63 5.70 9.72 0.88
CA GLY A 63 7.09 9.48 0.45
C GLY A 63 7.92 10.77 0.47
N ASP A 64 8.19 11.32 1.66
CA ASP A 64 8.96 12.55 1.87
C ASP A 64 10.47 12.30 1.88
N VAL A 65 10.97 11.46 2.77
CA VAL A 65 12.41 11.19 2.92
C VAL A 65 12.91 10.01 2.09
N ASN A 66 12.01 9.16 1.57
CA ASN A 66 12.35 8.02 0.71
C ASN A 66 11.16 7.75 -0.23
N ARG A 67 11.21 6.65 -1.02
CA ARG A 67 10.18 6.31 -1.99
C ARG A 67 9.18 5.29 -1.44
N ILE A 68 7.96 5.38 -1.99
CA ILE A 68 6.91 4.36 -1.81
C ILE A 68 6.51 3.84 -3.19
N GLU A 69 6.44 2.53 -3.33
CA GLU A 69 5.96 1.87 -4.53
C GLU A 69 4.78 0.96 -4.18
N VAL A 70 3.70 1.05 -4.96
CA VAL A 70 2.57 0.12 -4.91
C VAL A 70 2.52 -0.61 -6.25
N GLY A 71 2.73 -1.91 -6.20
CA GLY A 71 2.83 -2.80 -7.35
C GLY A 71 1.51 -2.98 -8.09
N ARG A 72 1.61 -3.65 -9.25
CA ARG A 72 0.47 -3.89 -10.14
C ARG A 72 -0.60 -4.74 -9.45
N TYR A 73 -1.86 -4.42 -9.72
CA TYR A 73 -3.03 -5.14 -9.18
C TYR A 73 -3.09 -5.20 -7.65
N SER A 74 -2.31 -4.36 -6.97
CA SER A 74 -2.33 -4.26 -5.50
C SER A 74 -3.35 -3.24 -5.04
N ASN A 75 -3.94 -3.48 -3.86
CA ASN A 75 -4.92 -2.57 -3.29
C ASN A 75 -4.54 -2.15 -1.87
N ILE A 76 -4.68 -0.86 -1.60
CA ILE A 76 -4.47 -0.27 -0.28
C ILE A 76 -5.84 0.19 0.22
N GLN A 77 -6.38 -0.54 1.18
CA GLN A 77 -7.74 -0.33 1.65
C GLN A 77 -7.85 0.81 2.67
N ASP A 78 -9.08 1.22 2.94
CA ASP A 78 -9.47 2.43 3.65
C ASP A 78 -8.68 2.70 4.92
N ASN A 79 -8.30 3.95 5.12
CA ASN A 79 -7.60 4.47 6.30
C ASN A 79 -6.22 3.83 6.58
N SER A 80 -5.66 3.10 5.64
CA SER A 80 -4.30 2.56 5.78
C SER A 80 -3.26 3.67 5.60
N VAL A 81 -2.10 3.48 6.23
CA VAL A 81 -0.99 4.44 6.16
C VAL A 81 0.27 3.75 5.65
N LEU A 82 0.89 4.34 4.62
CA LEU A 82 2.19 3.94 4.10
C LEU A 82 3.17 5.09 4.31
N HIS A 83 4.28 4.81 4.99
CA HIS A 83 5.33 5.78 5.22
C HIS A 83 6.73 5.17 5.11
N VAL A 84 7.74 5.99 5.14
CA VAL A 84 9.14 5.64 4.88
C VAL A 84 10.06 6.05 6.02
N ALA A 85 11.30 5.55 5.99
CA ALA A 85 12.40 6.02 6.80
C ALA A 85 13.61 6.31 5.90
N ASP A 86 14.60 7.05 6.38
CA ASP A 86 15.80 7.42 5.60
C ASP A 86 16.47 6.21 4.94
N LYS A 87 16.61 5.11 5.67
CA LYS A 87 17.29 3.90 5.21
C LYS A 87 16.41 2.94 4.42
N TYR A 88 15.11 2.98 4.62
CA TYR A 88 14.20 1.98 4.08
C TYR A 88 13.03 2.64 3.36
N ALA A 89 12.83 2.26 2.11
CA ALA A 89 11.63 2.55 1.34
C ALA A 89 10.43 1.77 1.91
N CYS A 90 9.22 2.09 1.47
CA CYS A 90 8.05 1.25 1.66
C CYS A 90 7.66 0.67 0.30
N ILE A 91 7.84 -0.63 0.13
CA ILE A 91 7.63 -1.32 -1.14
C ILE A 91 6.50 -2.35 -0.97
N VAL A 92 5.46 -2.19 -1.73
CA VAL A 92 4.36 -3.15 -1.86
C VAL A 92 4.46 -3.77 -3.25
N GLY A 93 4.66 -5.07 -3.32
CA GLY A 93 4.79 -5.85 -4.55
C GLY A 93 3.49 -5.92 -5.37
N ASP A 94 3.48 -6.81 -6.36
CA ASP A 94 2.34 -7.03 -7.23
C ASP A 94 1.30 -7.96 -6.56
N TYR A 95 0.00 -7.78 -6.84
CA TYR A 95 -1.12 -8.60 -6.34
C TYR A 95 -1.22 -8.67 -4.81
N VAL A 96 -0.83 -7.60 -4.12
CA VAL A 96 -0.91 -7.50 -2.66
C VAL A 96 -2.23 -6.87 -2.24
N THR A 97 -2.84 -7.44 -1.20
CA THR A 97 -3.98 -6.81 -0.52
C THR A 97 -3.51 -6.26 0.83
N VAL A 98 -3.63 -4.95 1.00
CA VAL A 98 -3.42 -4.27 2.28
C VAL A 98 -4.79 -3.92 2.86
N GLY A 99 -5.15 -4.60 3.94
CA GLY A 99 -6.45 -4.46 4.61
C GLY A 99 -6.61 -3.11 5.32
N HIS A 100 -7.86 -2.78 5.64
CA HIS A 100 -8.24 -1.50 6.24
C HIS A 100 -7.44 -1.16 7.51
N CYS A 101 -7.09 0.10 7.68
CA CYS A 101 -6.36 0.62 8.84
C CYS A 101 -4.99 -0.04 9.08
N ALA A 102 -4.39 -0.70 8.11
CA ALA A 102 -3.05 -1.26 8.26
C ALA A 102 -1.99 -0.15 8.20
N LEU A 103 -0.89 -0.35 8.95
CA LEU A 103 0.27 0.53 8.91
C LEU A 103 1.47 -0.20 8.33
N LEU A 104 1.96 0.28 7.19
CA LEU A 104 3.20 -0.16 6.58
C LEU A 104 4.24 0.96 6.70
N HIS A 105 5.27 0.74 7.50
CA HIS A 105 6.30 1.72 7.74
C HIS A 105 7.67 1.21 7.30
N ALA A 106 8.22 1.79 6.23
CA ALA A 106 9.58 1.54 5.78
C ALA A 106 9.92 0.03 5.63
N CYS A 107 9.01 -0.74 5.06
CA CYS A 107 9.09 -2.20 4.93
C CYS A 107 8.93 -2.67 3.48
N THR A 108 9.18 -3.93 3.23
CA THR A 108 8.95 -4.59 1.94
C THR A 108 7.90 -5.68 2.11
N VAL A 109 6.86 -5.62 1.30
CA VAL A 109 5.87 -6.69 1.13
C VAL A 109 6.04 -7.24 -0.27
N GLU A 110 6.45 -8.49 -0.38
CA GLU A 110 6.62 -9.16 -1.67
C GLU A 110 5.27 -9.50 -2.31
N ASP A 111 5.29 -10.03 -3.53
CA ASP A 111 4.10 -10.28 -4.32
C ASP A 111 3.13 -11.28 -3.67
N HIS A 112 1.85 -11.17 -4.01
CA HIS A 112 0.77 -12.09 -3.60
C HIS A 112 0.55 -12.20 -2.09
N CYS A 113 0.94 -11.19 -1.31
CA CYS A 113 0.72 -11.16 0.14
C CYS A 113 -0.65 -10.61 0.51
N LEU A 114 -1.14 -11.03 1.68
CA LEU A 114 -2.27 -10.43 2.36
C LEU A 114 -1.79 -9.79 3.67
N ILE A 115 -1.97 -8.49 3.79
CA ILE A 115 -1.73 -7.73 5.01
C ILE A 115 -3.08 -7.48 5.68
N GLY A 116 -3.30 -8.12 6.83
CA GLY A 116 -4.59 -8.08 7.52
C GLY A 116 -4.93 -6.71 8.10
N MET A 117 -6.22 -6.47 8.30
CA MET A 117 -6.75 -5.22 8.87
C MET A 117 -6.09 -4.88 10.23
N HIS A 118 -5.82 -3.59 10.47
CA HIS A 118 -5.19 -3.10 11.71
C HIS A 118 -3.82 -3.72 12.03
N SER A 119 -3.17 -4.40 11.08
CA SER A 119 -1.82 -4.90 11.31
C SER A 119 -0.79 -3.78 11.15
N THR A 120 0.37 -3.98 11.76
CA THR A 120 1.50 -3.05 11.70
C THR A 120 2.75 -3.77 11.24
N VAL A 121 3.39 -3.28 10.20
CA VAL A 121 4.67 -3.81 9.69
C VAL A 121 5.71 -2.70 9.77
N LEU A 122 6.79 -2.94 10.53
CA LEU A 122 7.77 -1.91 10.89
C LEU A 122 9.04 -1.96 10.04
N ASP A 123 9.89 -0.94 10.25
CA ASP A 123 11.09 -0.62 9.49
C ASP A 123 11.98 -1.83 9.17
N GLY A 124 12.35 -1.97 7.91
CA GLY A 124 13.24 -3.03 7.45
C GLY A 124 12.67 -4.44 7.52
N ALA A 125 11.39 -4.59 7.92
CA ALA A 125 10.73 -5.89 7.82
C ALA A 125 10.49 -6.27 6.36
N VAL A 126 10.58 -7.57 6.07
CA VAL A 126 10.28 -8.16 4.76
C VAL A 126 9.23 -9.24 4.93
N ILE A 127 8.11 -9.08 4.25
CA ILE A 127 7.06 -10.09 4.18
C ILE A 127 7.26 -10.87 2.88
N GLY A 128 7.72 -12.11 3.01
CA GLY A 128 8.03 -12.96 1.85
C GLY A 128 6.78 -13.33 1.06
N HIS A 129 6.98 -13.56 -0.23
CA HIS A 129 5.97 -13.86 -1.24
C HIS A 129 4.87 -14.84 -0.75
N GLY A 130 3.63 -14.54 -1.08
CA GLY A 130 2.49 -15.41 -0.77
C GLY A 130 2.13 -15.52 0.71
N SER A 131 2.71 -14.69 1.57
CA SER A 131 2.49 -14.73 3.01
C SER A 131 1.25 -13.94 3.44
N ILE A 132 0.75 -14.28 4.61
CA ILE A 132 -0.39 -13.61 5.26
C ILE A 132 0.09 -13.04 6.60
N VAL A 133 -0.12 -11.75 6.79
CA VAL A 133 -0.07 -11.10 8.09
C VAL A 133 -1.49 -11.02 8.63
N ALA A 134 -1.77 -11.67 9.75
CA ALA A 134 -3.10 -11.72 10.34
C ALA A 134 -3.57 -10.33 10.79
N ALA A 135 -4.88 -10.14 10.88
CA ALA A 135 -5.47 -8.90 11.38
C ALA A 135 -4.95 -8.58 12.80
N GLY A 136 -4.60 -7.32 13.05
CA GLY A 136 -4.06 -6.85 14.33
C GLY A 136 -2.65 -7.33 14.67
N ALA A 137 -1.98 -8.10 13.81
CA ALA A 137 -0.61 -8.56 14.07
C ALA A 137 0.41 -7.42 13.98
N VAL A 138 1.49 -7.54 14.75
CA VAL A 138 2.62 -6.62 14.69
C VAL A 138 3.87 -7.34 14.22
N VAL A 139 4.37 -6.98 13.05
CA VAL A 139 5.65 -7.43 12.52
C VAL A 139 6.71 -6.41 12.91
N THR A 140 7.58 -6.81 13.82
CA THR A 140 8.59 -5.93 14.40
C THR A 140 9.72 -5.60 13.44
N LYS A 141 10.45 -4.54 13.75
CA LYS A 141 11.55 -4.02 12.93
C LYS A 141 12.57 -5.10 12.55
N GLY A 142 12.92 -5.14 11.27
CA GLY A 142 13.95 -6.03 10.71
C GLY A 142 13.54 -7.51 10.65
N THR A 143 12.29 -7.84 10.95
CA THR A 143 11.79 -9.22 10.83
C THR A 143 11.76 -9.66 9.38
N ILE A 144 12.33 -10.83 9.08
CA ILE A 144 12.25 -11.46 7.77
C ILE A 144 11.28 -12.63 7.85
N VAL A 145 10.10 -12.46 7.27
CA VAL A 145 9.07 -13.49 7.17
C VAL A 145 9.35 -14.32 5.92
N PRO A 146 9.57 -15.63 6.04
CA PRO A 146 9.77 -16.50 4.87
C PRO A 146 8.53 -16.50 3.95
N PRO A 147 8.70 -16.82 2.65
CA PRO A 147 7.56 -16.96 1.74
C PRO A 147 6.53 -18.00 2.22
N ASN A 148 5.27 -17.79 1.83
CA ASN A 148 4.14 -18.67 2.13
C ASN A 148 3.92 -18.92 3.64
N SER A 149 4.15 -17.89 4.45
CA SER A 149 4.02 -17.95 5.92
C SER A 149 2.75 -17.26 6.41
N LEU A 150 2.28 -17.67 7.58
CA LEU A 150 1.26 -16.97 8.36
C LEU A 150 1.92 -16.34 9.58
N VAL A 151 1.79 -15.02 9.71
CA VAL A 151 2.25 -14.26 10.86
C VAL A 151 1.04 -13.80 11.66
N ALA A 152 1.01 -14.08 12.96
CA ALA A 152 -0.07 -13.69 13.85
C ALA A 152 0.47 -13.26 15.23
N GLY A 153 -0.27 -12.36 15.89
CA GLY A 153 0.08 -11.86 17.22
C GLY A 153 1.12 -10.73 17.21
N ILE A 154 1.80 -10.58 18.32
CA ILE A 154 2.80 -9.52 18.56
C ILE A 154 4.13 -10.19 18.87
#